data_23fe7b2a198ebbbf9a859829f004681d
#
_entry.id   23fe7b2a198ebbbf9a859829f004681d
#
_cell.length_a   1.000
_cell.length_b   1.000
_cell.length_c   1.000
_cell.angle_alpha   90.00
_cell.angle_beta   90.00
_cell.angle_gamma   90.00
#
_symmetry.space_group_name_H-M   'P 1'
#
loop_
_entity.id
_entity.type
_entity.pdbx_description
1 polymer ?
#
loop_
_entity_poly.entity_id
_entity_poly.type
_entity_poly.pdbx_seq_one_letter_code
_entity_poly.pdbx_strand_id
1 'polypeptide(L)'
;MKNIFEKIIDNEIPAYKVYEDSEVIAILDINPISYGHTLLIPKKRIENFVDSTEDMSHILKILKELSLRLKEKLEADGITIITNNYYGQEIKHLHFHIIPRYEGDKFDNSFNHKEMDLEKVYRQII
;
A
#
# COMPACT_ATOMS: atom_id res chain seq x y z
N MET A 1 -3.30 22.68 2.51
CA MET A 1 -3.87 21.97 3.67
C MET A 1 -3.27 20.58 3.80
N LYS A 2 -2.89 20.20 4.99
CA LYS A 2 -2.31 18.87 5.24
C LYS A 2 -3.38 17.78 5.20
N ASN A 3 -3.07 16.66 4.52
CA ASN A 3 -3.92 15.47 4.62
C ASN A 3 -3.59 14.71 5.92
N ILE A 4 -4.32 13.64 6.18
CA ILE A 4 -4.15 12.89 7.43
C ILE A 4 -2.75 12.28 7.55
N PHE A 5 -2.16 11.82 6.43
CA PHE A 5 -0.81 11.25 6.46
C PHE A 5 0.24 12.32 6.81
N GLU A 6 0.11 13.51 6.24
CA GLU A 6 1.01 14.61 6.56
C GLU A 6 0.91 15.02 8.03
N LYS A 7 -0.29 14.98 8.60
CA LYS A 7 -0.47 15.26 10.02
C LYS A 7 0.20 14.20 10.90
N ILE A 8 0.17 12.95 10.48
CA ILE A 8 0.86 11.86 11.18
C ILE A 8 2.37 12.02 11.06
N ILE A 9 2.87 12.34 9.86
CA ILE A 9 4.28 12.58 9.60
C ILE A 9 4.80 13.70 10.49
N ASP A 10 4.02 14.74 10.67
CA ASP A 10 4.39 15.91 11.49
C ASP A 10 4.06 15.72 12.99
N ASN A 11 3.64 14.53 13.40
CA ASN A 11 3.30 14.19 14.77
C ASN A 11 2.12 15.00 15.35
N GLU A 12 1.25 15.51 14.49
CA GLU A 12 0.04 16.21 14.92
C GLU A 12 -1.07 15.21 15.28
N ILE A 13 -1.01 14.01 14.71
CA ILE A 13 -1.93 12.91 14.99
C ILE A 13 -1.09 11.70 15.36
N PRO A 14 -1.39 11.00 16.46
CA PRO A 14 -0.63 9.80 16.84
C PRO A 14 -0.89 8.63 15.90
N ALA A 15 0.11 7.75 15.73
CA ALA A 15 -0.01 6.53 14.97
C ALA A 15 1.03 5.53 15.49
N TYR A 16 0.78 4.25 15.25
CA TYR A 16 1.77 3.21 15.56
C TYR A 16 2.75 3.11 14.41
N LYS A 17 3.92 3.71 14.57
CA LYS A 17 4.96 3.74 13.54
C LYS A 17 5.81 2.48 13.63
N VAL A 18 5.77 1.66 12.61
CA VAL A 18 6.56 0.43 12.56
C VAL A 18 7.90 0.62 11.85
N TYR A 19 8.02 1.69 11.08
CA TYR A 19 9.26 2.08 10.41
C TYR A 19 9.22 3.56 10.06
N GLU A 20 10.35 4.21 10.12
CA GLU A 20 10.45 5.60 9.68
C GLU A 20 11.89 5.93 9.32
N ASP A 21 12.08 6.63 8.21
CA ASP A 21 13.35 7.23 7.85
C ASP A 21 13.09 8.64 7.30
N SER A 22 14.09 9.26 6.68
CA SER A 22 13.94 10.63 6.18
C SER A 22 12.96 10.75 5.01
N GLU A 23 12.66 9.65 4.31
CA GLU A 23 11.86 9.69 3.09
C GLU A 23 10.51 9.00 3.21
N VAL A 24 10.39 8.01 4.09
CA VAL A 24 9.16 7.22 4.21
C VAL A 24 8.80 6.95 5.66
N ILE A 25 7.52 6.64 5.87
CA ILE A 25 7.00 6.22 7.15
C ILE A 25 6.06 5.02 6.93
N ALA A 26 6.08 4.08 7.85
CA ALA A 26 5.13 2.97 7.82
C ALA A 26 4.36 2.94 9.14
N ILE A 27 3.05 2.88 9.05
CA ILE A 27 2.16 2.91 10.20
C ILE A 27 1.16 1.76 10.14
N LEU A 28 0.68 1.34 11.29
CA LEU A 28 -0.42 0.38 11.32
C LEU A 28 -1.71 1.09 10.89
N ASP A 29 -2.50 0.43 10.04
CA ASP A 29 -3.81 0.94 9.65
C ASP A 29 -4.75 0.83 10.85
N ILE A 30 -5.45 1.92 11.19
CA ILE A 30 -6.39 1.93 12.32
C ILE A 30 -7.70 1.20 11.99
N ASN A 31 -7.95 0.94 10.72
CA ASN A 31 -9.09 0.14 10.26
C ASN A 31 -8.56 -1.10 9.53
N PRO A 32 -7.84 -1.98 10.24
CA PRO A 32 -7.14 -3.08 9.59
C PRO A 32 -8.09 -4.12 9.04
N ILE A 33 -7.77 -4.64 7.86
CA ILE A 33 -8.51 -5.75 7.26
C ILE A 33 -7.80 -7.09 7.52
N SER A 34 -6.65 -7.03 8.19
CA SER A 34 -5.86 -8.20 8.55
C SER A 34 -4.99 -7.86 9.74
N TYR A 35 -4.58 -8.88 10.49
CA TYR A 35 -3.64 -8.71 11.59
C TYR A 35 -2.30 -8.22 11.06
N GLY A 36 -1.93 -6.99 11.43
CA GLY A 36 -0.68 -6.38 10.98
C GLY A 36 -0.78 -5.57 9.69
N HIS A 37 -2.00 -5.26 9.23
CA HIS A 37 -2.21 -4.39 8.07
C HIS A 37 -1.44 -3.08 8.25
N THR A 38 -0.47 -2.84 7.40
CA THR A 38 0.45 -1.72 7.49
C THR A 38 0.37 -0.85 6.24
N LEU A 39 0.57 0.45 6.42
CA LEU A 39 0.62 1.41 5.32
C LEU A 39 2.03 1.95 5.19
N LEU A 40 2.62 1.87 4.00
CA LEU A 40 3.93 2.47 3.71
C LEU A 40 3.68 3.73 2.87
N ILE A 41 4.18 4.87 3.36
CA ILE A 41 3.80 6.19 2.86
C ILE A 41 5.05 7.03 2.64
N PRO A 42 5.23 7.67 1.47
CA PRO A 42 6.31 8.63 1.30
C PRO A 42 5.99 9.90 2.09
N LYS A 43 7.02 10.50 2.70
CA LYS A 43 6.84 11.75 3.46
C LYS A 43 6.51 12.92 2.53
N LYS A 44 7.10 12.91 1.33
CA LYS A 44 6.75 13.88 0.30
C LYS A 44 5.36 13.56 -0.22
N ARG A 45 4.55 14.59 -0.45
CA ARG A 45 3.21 14.40 -1.03
C ARG A 45 3.35 14.02 -2.50
N ILE A 46 3.26 12.75 -2.79
CA ILE A 46 3.18 12.17 -4.13
C ILE A 46 1.76 11.67 -4.27
N GLU A 47 1.04 12.10 -5.31
CA GLU A 47 -0.38 11.76 -5.40
C GLU A 47 -0.62 10.27 -5.61
N ASN A 48 0.04 9.67 -6.61
CA ASN A 48 -0.10 8.24 -6.83
C ASN A 48 1.17 7.67 -7.49
N PHE A 49 1.20 6.35 -7.65
CA PHE A 49 2.33 5.63 -8.18
C PHE A 49 2.43 5.72 -9.71
N VAL A 50 1.29 5.74 -10.38
CA VAL A 50 1.22 5.53 -11.84
C VAL A 50 1.78 6.69 -12.63
N ASP A 51 1.43 7.93 -12.28
CA ASP A 51 1.85 9.10 -13.07
C ASP A 51 2.94 9.93 -12.39
N SER A 52 3.49 9.44 -11.29
CA SER A 52 4.58 10.14 -10.60
C SER A 52 5.86 10.09 -11.41
N THR A 53 6.59 11.21 -11.43
CA THR A 53 7.94 11.28 -12.01
C THR A 53 9.02 11.14 -10.94
N GLU A 54 8.63 10.90 -9.69
CA GLU A 54 9.56 10.71 -8.59
C GLU A 54 10.28 9.37 -8.68
N ASP A 55 11.51 9.34 -8.18
CA ASP A 55 12.27 8.10 -8.08
C ASP A 55 11.65 7.22 -6.99
N MET A 56 11.19 6.04 -7.37
CA MET A 56 10.53 5.08 -6.47
C MET A 56 11.49 4.04 -5.91
N SER A 57 12.78 4.12 -6.20
CA SER A 57 13.76 3.10 -5.80
C SER A 57 13.77 2.85 -4.30
N HIS A 58 13.78 3.93 -3.51
CA HIS A 58 13.87 3.79 -2.06
C HIS A 58 12.59 3.19 -1.45
N ILE A 59 11.43 3.73 -1.81
CA ILE A 59 10.18 3.23 -1.24
C ILE A 59 9.93 1.77 -1.64
N LEU A 60 10.28 1.38 -2.86
CA LEU A 60 10.11 0.00 -3.31
C LEU A 60 11.07 -0.94 -2.57
N LYS A 61 12.29 -0.48 -2.28
CA LYS A 61 13.24 -1.25 -1.47
C LYS A 61 12.68 -1.47 -0.07
N ILE A 62 12.18 -0.42 0.57
CA ILE A 62 11.60 -0.51 1.91
C ILE A 62 10.34 -1.39 1.89
N LEU A 63 9.54 -1.28 0.84
CA LEU A 63 8.34 -2.11 0.68
C LEU A 63 8.69 -3.60 0.74
N LYS A 64 9.74 -4.02 0.03
CA LYS A 64 10.20 -5.40 0.04
C LYS A 64 10.70 -5.83 1.41
N GLU A 65 11.60 -5.04 1.98
CA GLU A 65 12.21 -5.35 3.28
C GLU A 65 11.16 -5.40 4.39
N LEU A 66 10.26 -4.42 4.42
CA LEU A 66 9.21 -4.35 5.43
C LEU A 66 8.20 -5.50 5.28
N SER A 67 7.84 -5.82 4.05
CA SER A 67 6.93 -6.94 3.78
C SER A 67 7.49 -8.26 4.29
N LEU A 68 8.78 -8.51 4.05
CA LEU A 68 9.44 -9.71 4.56
C LEU A 68 9.47 -9.72 6.09
N ARG A 69 9.80 -8.58 6.68
CA ARG A 69 9.85 -8.44 8.14
C ARG A 69 8.48 -8.71 8.77
N LEU A 70 7.42 -8.15 8.21
CA LEU A 70 6.06 -8.38 8.70
C LEU A 70 5.68 -9.85 8.57
N LYS A 71 6.00 -10.46 7.43
CA LYS A 71 5.71 -11.88 7.22
C LYS A 71 6.37 -12.74 8.29
N GLU A 72 7.64 -12.49 8.56
CA GLU A 72 8.39 -13.28 9.55
C GLU A 72 7.95 -13.00 10.99
N LYS A 73 7.85 -11.72 11.35
CA LYS A 73 7.54 -11.33 12.74
C LYS A 73 6.12 -11.69 13.13
N LEU A 74 5.18 -11.63 12.21
CA LEU A 74 3.78 -11.92 12.46
C LEU A 74 3.39 -13.34 12.08
N GLU A 75 4.35 -14.13 11.64
CA GLU A 75 4.15 -15.52 11.22
C GLU A 75 3.03 -15.64 10.18
N ALA A 76 3.03 -14.71 9.22
CA ALA A 76 2.04 -14.71 8.15
C ALA A 76 2.37 -15.76 7.11
N ASP A 77 1.34 -16.31 6.48
CA ASP A 77 1.49 -17.30 5.42
C ASP A 77 1.75 -16.62 4.07
N GLY A 78 1.36 -15.38 3.93
CA GLY A 78 1.58 -14.62 2.70
C GLY A 78 1.46 -13.13 2.92
N ILE A 79 1.75 -12.36 1.88
CA ILE A 79 1.63 -10.90 1.88
C ILE A 79 0.89 -10.49 0.61
N THR A 80 -0.12 -9.64 0.77
CA THR A 80 -0.77 -8.98 -0.36
C THR A 80 -0.38 -7.51 -0.32
N ILE A 81 0.06 -6.98 -1.44
CA ILE A 81 0.45 -5.57 -1.56
C ILE A 81 -0.51 -4.89 -2.52
N ILE A 82 -1.10 -3.77 -2.08
CA ILE A 82 -2.06 -3.03 -2.88
C ILE A 82 -1.70 -1.55 -2.85
N THR A 83 -1.74 -0.89 -4.00
CA THR A 83 -1.76 0.57 -4.05
C THR A 83 -2.83 0.99 -5.05
N ASN A 84 -3.63 1.98 -4.68
CA ASN A 84 -4.71 2.47 -5.53
C ASN A 84 -4.29 3.77 -6.19
N ASN A 85 -4.64 3.90 -7.47
CA ASN A 85 -4.33 5.07 -8.27
C ASN A 85 -5.62 5.55 -8.92
N TYR A 86 -5.90 6.85 -8.82
CA TYR A 86 -7.12 7.47 -9.35
C TYR A 86 -8.38 6.91 -8.68
N TYR A 87 -9.28 6.29 -9.43
CA TYR A 87 -10.47 5.70 -8.86
C TYR A 87 -10.11 4.62 -7.85
N GLY A 88 -10.68 4.70 -6.67
CA GLY A 88 -10.37 3.76 -5.58
C GLY A 88 -9.36 4.31 -4.57
N GLN A 89 -8.69 5.41 -4.91
CA GLN A 89 -7.76 6.07 -4.00
C GLN A 89 -8.52 7.04 -3.10
N GLU A 90 -8.70 6.65 -1.84
CA GLU A 90 -9.44 7.49 -0.87
C GLU A 90 -8.66 8.74 -0.46
N ILE A 91 -7.36 8.57 -0.20
CA ILE A 91 -6.46 9.69 0.15
C ILE A 91 -5.50 9.88 -1.02
N LYS A 92 -5.48 11.09 -1.57
CA LYS A 92 -4.63 11.39 -2.74
C LYS A 92 -3.21 11.70 -2.32
N HIS A 93 -2.62 10.74 -1.66
CA HIS A 93 -1.25 10.70 -1.20
C HIS A 93 -0.84 9.24 -1.27
N LEU A 94 0.16 8.93 -2.09
CA LEU A 94 0.61 7.56 -2.33
C LEU A 94 0.76 6.78 -1.05
N HIS A 95 0.22 5.57 -1.00
CA HIS A 95 0.47 4.65 0.08
C HIS A 95 0.31 3.22 -0.42
N PHE A 96 1.17 2.35 0.09
CA PHE A 96 1.10 0.92 -0.20
C PHE A 96 0.49 0.23 1.02
N HIS A 97 -0.58 -0.53 0.78
CA HIS A 97 -1.12 -1.43 1.79
C HIS A 97 -0.27 -2.69 1.79
N ILE A 98 0.27 -3.04 2.94
CA ILE A 98 0.95 -4.32 3.14
C ILE A 98 0.04 -5.14 4.03
N ILE A 99 -0.52 -6.19 3.47
CA ILE A 99 -1.57 -6.97 4.13
C ILE A 99 -1.07 -8.38 4.39
N PRO A 100 -0.70 -8.68 5.65
CA PRO A 100 -0.35 -10.06 6.00
C PRO A 100 -1.55 -10.98 5.78
N ARG A 101 -1.29 -12.13 5.16
CA ARG A 101 -2.32 -13.09 4.85
C ARG A 101 -2.10 -14.35 5.65
N TYR A 102 -3.19 -14.92 6.14
CA TYR A 102 -3.17 -16.13 6.94
C TYR A 102 -4.06 -17.17 6.31
N GLU A 103 -3.63 -18.42 6.34
CA GLU A 103 -4.41 -19.51 5.79
C GLU A 103 -5.78 -19.54 6.45
N GLY A 104 -6.84 -19.58 5.64
CA GLY A 104 -8.21 -19.52 6.14
C GLY A 104 -8.72 -18.12 6.48
N ASP A 105 -7.95 -17.07 6.19
CA ASP A 105 -8.46 -15.72 6.39
C ASP A 105 -9.63 -15.45 5.43
N LYS A 106 -10.47 -14.48 5.79
CA LYS A 106 -11.65 -14.16 5.00
C LYS A 106 -11.43 -12.96 4.09
N PHE A 107 -10.17 -12.68 3.77
CA PHE A 107 -9.86 -11.59 2.86
C PHE A 107 -10.38 -11.96 1.47
N ASP A 108 -11.34 -11.17 1.01
CA ASP A 108 -11.94 -11.39 -0.29
C ASP A 108 -11.25 -10.52 -1.33
N ASN A 109 -10.35 -11.13 -2.08
CA ASN A 109 -9.79 -10.51 -3.28
C ASN A 109 -10.31 -11.23 -4.52
N SER A 110 -11.51 -11.80 -4.42
CA SER A 110 -12.13 -12.45 -5.54
C SER A 110 -12.48 -11.40 -6.59
N PHE A 111 -11.70 -11.41 -7.66
CA PHE A 111 -12.06 -10.66 -8.84
C PHE A 111 -13.03 -11.52 -9.63
N ASN A 112 -14.24 -11.02 -9.84
CA ASN A 112 -15.20 -11.71 -10.66
C ASN A 112 -14.68 -11.75 -12.09
N HIS A 113 -14.48 -12.95 -12.61
CA HIS A 113 -14.03 -13.13 -13.98
C HIS A 113 -15.11 -12.67 -14.96
N LYS A 114 -14.71 -11.94 -15.98
CA LYS A 114 -15.61 -11.48 -17.02
C LYS A 114 -15.15 -12.05 -18.36
N GLU A 115 -16.10 -12.54 -19.13
CA GLU A 115 -15.81 -12.95 -20.50
C GLU A 115 -15.61 -11.69 -21.35
N MET A 116 -14.61 -11.74 -22.23
CA MET A 116 -14.32 -10.63 -23.12
C MET A 116 -13.54 -11.11 -24.34
N ASP A 117 -13.59 -10.33 -25.39
CA ASP A 117 -12.81 -10.57 -26.59
C ASP A 117 -11.37 -10.08 -26.33
N LEU A 118 -10.48 -11.01 -26.01
CA LEU A 118 -9.10 -10.68 -25.66
C LEU A 118 -8.34 -10.05 -26.81
N GLU A 119 -8.62 -10.43 -28.06
CA GLU A 119 -7.97 -9.84 -29.20
C GLU A 119 -8.31 -8.37 -29.34
N LYS A 120 -9.59 -8.02 -29.13
CA LYS A 120 -10.04 -6.64 -29.16
C LYS A 120 -9.34 -5.80 -28.09
N VAL A 121 -9.26 -6.33 -26.85
CA VAL A 121 -8.59 -5.66 -25.75
C VAL A 121 -7.11 -5.46 -26.08
N TYR A 122 -6.46 -6.51 -26.57
CA TYR A 122 -5.05 -6.47 -26.93
C TYR A 122 -4.77 -5.34 -27.95
N ARG A 123 -5.61 -5.23 -28.97
CA ARG A 123 -5.47 -4.19 -29.99
C ARG A 123 -5.66 -2.78 -29.46
N GLN A 124 -6.49 -2.62 -28.43
CA GLN A 124 -6.69 -1.33 -27.80
C GLN A 124 -5.48 -0.88 -26.98
N ILE A 125 -4.71 -1.84 -26.45
CA ILE A 125 -3.57 -1.55 -25.61
C ILE A 125 -2.32 -1.24 -26.44
N ILE A 126 -2.11 -1.94 -27.53
CA ILE A 126 -0.92 -1.73 -28.37
C ILE A 126 -1.16 -0.59 -29.35
#